data_e02b4586f80a97264b0024594c7858bf
#
_entry.id   e02b4586f80a97264b0024594c7858bf
#
_cell.length_a   1.000
_cell.length_b   1.000
_cell.length_c   1.000
_cell.angle_alpha   90.00
_cell.angle_beta   90.00
_cell.angle_gamma   90.00
#
_symmetry.space_group_name_H-M   'P 1'
#
loop_
_entity.id
_entity.type
_entity.pdbx_description
1 polymer ?
#
loop_
_entity_poly.entity_id
_entity_poly.type
_entity_poly.pdbx_seq_one_letter_code
_entity_poly.pdbx_strand_id
1 'polypeptide(L)'
;MHTLRLKLEMDKNTASIMEKRFRILAHISNQIRKHVKKLLSRLENDEQYQQALDEYIRLKKLESDDKQVMADMKRLSKFMNETRESIGLTKNGLEKYASVMQRRYKKNISSHQVQAEVAHIVKGVDAVLFGNGKDVHYKKESDFHTIPGKSLSGVAIRFDQNNEKRQIDCYIKWNGLKIPVKYDISKPDMPDEKNYINESLSIGVIKYCEIERLWFKSGWHYYVKLYMTETAPKKITPGKSTMGIDEGPSTMAAVSESSVFLEELSPKCKVYNKQIVSLQRKIDKSTRMTNPDRFNEDGTAKKKTKDPPSWKFSKTCQRNKATVRELYRRKAEYTKCHHETLLNS
;
A
#
# COMPACT_ATOMS: atom_id res chain seq x y z
N MET A 1 5.50 -17.85 5.67
CA MET A 1 4.57 -17.17 4.73
C MET A 1 5.39 -16.25 3.85
N HIS A 2 5.23 -16.31 2.54
CA HIS A 2 5.93 -15.44 1.59
C HIS A 2 4.95 -14.83 0.59
N THR A 3 5.39 -13.81 -0.15
CA THR A 3 4.59 -13.12 -1.15
C THR A 3 5.21 -13.29 -2.52
N LEU A 4 4.44 -13.84 -3.44
CA LEU A 4 4.81 -13.95 -4.84
C LEU A 4 4.11 -12.83 -5.64
N ARG A 5 4.89 -12.04 -6.39
CA ARG A 5 4.37 -10.91 -7.17
C ARG A 5 4.56 -11.18 -8.65
N LEU A 6 3.45 -11.27 -9.39
CA LEU A 6 3.44 -11.58 -10.80
C LEU A 6 2.84 -10.43 -11.62
N LYS A 7 3.43 -10.12 -12.77
CA LYS A 7 2.94 -9.08 -13.66
C LYS A 7 1.69 -9.57 -14.41
N LEU A 8 0.71 -8.69 -14.58
CA LEU A 8 -0.49 -8.96 -15.37
C LEU A 8 -0.33 -8.43 -16.79
N GLU A 9 -0.74 -9.23 -17.75
CA GLU A 9 -0.84 -8.81 -19.14
C GLU A 9 -2.20 -8.18 -19.39
N MET A 10 -2.21 -6.93 -19.84
CA MET A 10 -3.44 -6.17 -20.04
C MET A 10 -3.47 -5.52 -21.40
N ASP A 11 -4.57 -5.73 -22.11
CA ASP A 11 -4.95 -4.90 -23.23
C ASP A 11 -5.51 -3.54 -22.77
N LYS A 12 -5.72 -2.62 -23.69
CA LYS A 12 -6.22 -1.27 -23.38
C LYS A 12 -7.61 -1.29 -22.74
N ASN A 13 -8.47 -2.22 -23.15
CA ASN A 13 -9.84 -2.35 -22.66
C ASN A 13 -9.84 -2.85 -21.20
N THR A 14 -9.11 -3.93 -20.94
CA THR A 14 -8.95 -4.50 -19.59
C THR A 14 -8.32 -3.49 -18.64
N ALA A 15 -7.29 -2.74 -19.08
CA ALA A 15 -6.68 -1.67 -18.28
C ALA A 15 -7.69 -0.57 -17.94
N SER A 16 -8.52 -0.14 -18.89
CA SER A 16 -9.57 0.85 -18.64
C SER A 16 -10.61 0.36 -17.64
N ILE A 17 -11.03 -0.92 -17.72
CA ILE A 17 -11.93 -1.52 -16.73
C ILE A 17 -11.27 -1.57 -15.35
N MET A 18 -9.99 -1.90 -15.29
CA MET A 18 -9.24 -1.93 -14.03
C MET A 18 -9.14 -0.53 -13.40
N GLU A 19 -8.80 0.50 -14.16
CA GLU A 19 -8.79 1.89 -13.66
C GLU A 19 -10.16 2.30 -13.13
N LYS A 20 -11.25 1.97 -13.86
CA LYS A 20 -12.61 2.21 -13.38
C LYS A 20 -12.88 1.54 -12.03
N ARG A 21 -12.43 0.30 -11.82
CA ARG A 21 -12.60 -0.42 -10.55
C ARG A 21 -11.81 0.22 -9.41
N PHE A 22 -10.56 0.64 -9.65
CA PHE A 22 -9.78 1.41 -8.68
C PHE A 22 -10.46 2.72 -8.29
N ARG A 23 -11.01 3.45 -9.27
CA ARG A 23 -11.76 4.70 -9.05
C ARG A 23 -13.01 4.47 -8.20
N ILE A 24 -13.78 3.42 -8.50
CA ILE A 24 -14.98 3.07 -7.74
C ILE A 24 -14.63 2.73 -6.29
N LEU A 25 -13.59 1.90 -6.05
CA LEU A 25 -13.18 1.56 -4.69
C LEU A 25 -12.68 2.79 -3.93
N ALA A 26 -11.91 3.68 -4.57
CA ALA A 26 -11.48 4.94 -3.98
C ALA A 26 -12.66 5.84 -3.61
N HIS A 27 -13.68 5.92 -4.48
CA HIS A 27 -14.91 6.66 -4.20
C HIS A 27 -15.64 6.09 -2.97
N ILE A 28 -15.89 4.78 -2.94
CA ILE A 28 -16.56 4.11 -1.81
C ILE A 28 -15.77 4.34 -0.52
N SER A 29 -14.46 4.13 -0.55
CA SER A 29 -13.59 4.35 0.60
C SER A 29 -13.67 5.77 1.15
N ASN A 30 -13.66 6.78 0.29
CA ASN A 30 -13.76 8.17 0.72
C ASN A 30 -15.15 8.55 1.26
N GLN A 31 -16.22 7.93 0.76
CA GLN A 31 -17.55 8.10 1.34
C GLN A 31 -17.64 7.49 2.75
N ILE A 32 -17.04 6.31 2.95
CA ILE A 32 -16.95 5.70 4.30
C ILE A 32 -16.15 6.62 5.23
N ARG A 33 -14.99 7.14 4.79
CA ARG A 33 -14.16 8.08 5.59
C ARG A 33 -14.91 9.36 5.95
N LYS A 34 -15.68 9.89 5.00
CA LYS A 34 -16.56 11.06 5.24
C LYS A 34 -17.60 10.76 6.33
N HIS A 35 -18.20 9.56 6.28
CA HIS A 35 -19.15 9.12 7.29
C HIS A 35 -18.48 8.93 8.66
N VAL A 36 -17.34 8.26 8.69
CA VAL A 36 -16.51 8.06 9.89
C VAL A 36 -16.16 9.38 10.56
N LYS A 37 -15.72 10.40 9.82
CA LYS A 37 -15.41 11.72 10.38
C LYS A 37 -16.61 12.36 11.08
N LYS A 38 -17.81 12.22 10.53
CA LYS A 38 -19.03 12.69 11.18
C LYS A 38 -19.33 11.92 12.49
N LEU A 39 -19.05 10.62 12.51
CA LEU A 39 -19.27 9.80 13.71
C LEU A 39 -18.20 10.09 14.77
N LEU A 40 -16.93 10.31 14.38
CA LEU A 40 -15.87 10.72 15.30
C LEU A 40 -16.20 12.08 15.94
N SER A 41 -16.65 13.05 15.15
CA SER A 41 -17.07 14.35 15.69
C SER A 41 -18.25 14.25 16.67
N ARG A 42 -19.12 13.25 16.54
CA ARG A 42 -20.16 12.98 17.54
C ARG A 42 -19.56 12.48 18.85
N LEU A 43 -18.57 11.57 18.79
CA LEU A 43 -17.88 11.08 20.00
C LEU A 43 -17.03 12.16 20.67
N GLU A 44 -16.43 13.09 19.89
CA GLU A 44 -15.70 14.24 20.42
C GLU A 44 -16.60 15.19 21.23
N ASN A 45 -17.90 15.27 20.88
CA ASN A 45 -18.89 16.09 21.57
C ASN A 45 -19.70 15.29 22.63
N ASP A 46 -19.41 14.01 22.84
CA ASP A 46 -20.06 13.18 23.85
C ASP A 46 -19.21 13.21 25.13
N GLU A 47 -19.63 14.02 26.11
CA GLU A 47 -18.89 14.21 27.35
C GLU A 47 -18.67 12.91 28.13
N GLN A 48 -19.67 12.02 28.18
CA GLN A 48 -19.56 10.74 28.89
C GLN A 48 -18.55 9.82 28.21
N TYR A 49 -18.54 9.80 26.88
CA TYR A 49 -17.55 9.05 26.12
C TYR A 49 -16.13 9.59 26.33
N GLN A 50 -15.95 10.92 26.30
CA GLN A 50 -14.64 11.56 26.52
C GLN A 50 -14.09 11.28 27.93
N GLN A 51 -14.93 11.40 28.96
CA GLN A 51 -14.54 11.06 30.33
C GLN A 51 -14.11 9.59 30.46
N ALA A 52 -14.88 8.67 29.85
CA ALA A 52 -14.55 7.25 29.86
C ALA A 52 -13.26 6.94 29.10
N LEU A 53 -13.00 7.64 28.01
CA LEU A 53 -11.78 7.49 27.21
C LEU A 53 -10.54 7.99 27.98
N ASP A 54 -10.62 9.17 28.59
CA ASP A 54 -9.52 9.75 29.37
C ASP A 54 -9.17 8.85 30.56
N GLU A 55 -10.18 8.36 31.28
CA GLU A 55 -9.97 7.45 32.40
C GLU A 55 -9.38 6.11 31.94
N TYR A 56 -9.85 5.55 30.82
CA TYR A 56 -9.30 4.33 30.25
C TYR A 56 -7.81 4.50 29.87
N ILE A 57 -7.47 5.63 29.23
CA ILE A 57 -6.07 5.94 28.88
C ILE A 57 -5.21 6.13 30.12
N ARG A 58 -5.75 6.76 31.17
CA ARG A 58 -5.08 6.92 32.47
C ARG A 58 -4.76 5.56 33.09
N LEU A 59 -5.77 4.69 33.22
CA LEU A 59 -5.59 3.37 33.81
C LEU A 59 -4.63 2.51 33.01
N LYS A 60 -4.68 2.58 31.67
CA LYS A 60 -3.76 1.85 30.78
C LYS A 60 -2.29 2.25 30.97
N LYS A 61 -2.02 3.52 31.28
CA LYS A 61 -0.64 4.01 31.55
C LYS A 61 -0.09 3.54 32.90
N LEU A 62 -0.92 3.08 33.81
CA LEU A 62 -0.46 2.56 35.12
C LEU A 62 0.19 1.19 35.01
N GLU A 63 0.01 0.47 33.87
CA GLU A 63 0.55 -0.90 33.63
C GLU A 63 0.40 -1.85 34.84
N SER A 64 -0.73 -1.70 35.57
CA SER A 64 -0.98 -2.42 36.83
C SER A 64 -1.72 -3.72 36.57
N ASP A 65 -1.25 -4.80 37.20
CA ASP A 65 -1.92 -6.11 37.23
C ASP A 65 -3.02 -6.21 38.34
N ASP A 66 -3.37 -5.08 38.96
CA ASP A 66 -4.42 -5.04 39.99
C ASP A 66 -5.76 -5.44 39.38
N LYS A 67 -6.41 -6.41 40.02
CA LYS A 67 -7.73 -6.94 39.60
C LYS A 67 -8.80 -5.86 39.51
N GLN A 68 -8.76 -4.86 40.39
CA GLN A 68 -9.72 -3.76 40.37
C GLN A 68 -9.50 -2.86 39.16
N VAL A 69 -8.24 -2.49 38.87
CA VAL A 69 -7.87 -1.69 37.69
C VAL A 69 -8.29 -2.41 36.40
N MET A 70 -8.04 -3.72 36.32
CA MET A 70 -8.46 -4.52 35.17
C MET A 70 -9.98 -4.59 35.01
N ALA A 71 -10.74 -4.69 36.12
CA ALA A 71 -12.21 -4.67 36.10
C ALA A 71 -12.75 -3.32 35.63
N ASP A 72 -12.17 -2.20 36.09
CA ASP A 72 -12.57 -0.85 35.67
C ASP A 72 -12.24 -0.61 34.20
N MET A 73 -11.06 -1.00 33.73
CA MET A 73 -10.73 -0.94 32.31
C MET A 73 -11.71 -1.74 31.44
N LYS A 74 -12.12 -2.93 31.87
CA LYS A 74 -13.10 -3.74 31.17
C LYS A 74 -14.48 -3.08 31.12
N ARG A 75 -14.92 -2.46 32.21
CA ARG A 75 -16.19 -1.71 32.30
C ARG A 75 -16.18 -0.51 31.34
N LEU A 76 -15.12 0.30 31.38
CA LEU A 76 -14.96 1.45 30.49
C LEU A 76 -14.88 1.04 29.02
N SER A 77 -14.12 0.01 28.69
CA SER A 77 -14.04 -0.54 27.34
C SER A 77 -15.40 -1.02 26.83
N LYS A 78 -16.19 -1.67 27.69
CA LYS A 78 -17.54 -2.12 27.36
C LYS A 78 -18.45 -0.93 27.03
N PHE A 79 -18.48 0.09 27.89
CA PHE A 79 -19.27 1.32 27.68
C PHE A 79 -18.88 2.02 26.37
N MET A 80 -17.58 2.22 26.14
CA MET A 80 -17.09 2.84 24.90
C MET A 80 -17.49 2.03 23.64
N ASN A 81 -17.45 0.70 23.71
CA ASN A 81 -17.86 -0.14 22.60
C ASN A 81 -19.37 -0.06 22.35
N GLU A 82 -20.20 -0.07 23.39
CA GLU A 82 -21.65 0.09 23.29
C GLU A 82 -22.03 1.45 22.69
N THR A 83 -21.34 2.53 23.11
CA THR A 83 -21.53 3.87 22.54
C THR A 83 -21.13 3.91 21.07
N ARG A 84 -19.99 3.32 20.70
CA ARG A 84 -19.56 3.22 19.30
C ARG A 84 -20.54 2.40 18.45
N GLU A 85 -21.09 1.33 19.02
CA GLU A 85 -22.07 0.49 18.34
C GLU A 85 -23.39 1.22 18.11
N SER A 86 -23.88 1.96 19.09
CA SER A 86 -25.13 2.73 19.00
C SER A 86 -25.12 3.76 17.88
N ILE A 87 -23.96 4.40 17.63
CA ILE A 87 -23.79 5.36 16.53
C ILE A 87 -23.34 4.72 15.21
N GLY A 88 -23.07 3.40 15.21
CA GLY A 88 -22.63 2.67 14.02
C GLY A 88 -21.13 2.80 13.69
N LEU A 89 -20.29 3.28 14.60
CA LEU A 89 -18.83 3.39 14.43
C LEU A 89 -18.13 2.07 14.80
N THR A 90 -18.65 0.99 14.28
CA THR A 90 -18.09 -0.36 14.39
C THR A 90 -17.87 -0.93 13.00
N LYS A 91 -17.10 -2.01 12.90
CA LYS A 91 -16.90 -2.71 11.62
C LYS A 91 -18.24 -3.06 10.97
N ASN A 92 -19.15 -3.67 11.73
CA ASN A 92 -20.47 -4.07 11.22
C ASN A 92 -21.35 -2.88 10.82
N GLY A 93 -21.34 -1.78 11.59
CA GLY A 93 -22.06 -0.56 11.27
C GLY A 93 -21.56 0.08 9.98
N LEU A 94 -20.25 0.18 9.82
CA LEU A 94 -19.61 0.72 8.61
C LEU A 94 -19.80 -0.19 7.39
N GLU A 95 -19.82 -1.53 7.57
CA GLU A 95 -20.13 -2.47 6.50
C GLU A 95 -21.59 -2.33 6.02
N LYS A 96 -22.55 -2.16 6.95
CA LYS A 96 -23.95 -1.86 6.62
C LYS A 96 -24.07 -0.56 5.82
N TYR A 97 -23.41 0.51 6.27
CA TYR A 97 -23.38 1.79 5.54
C TYR A 97 -22.80 1.63 4.14
N ALA A 98 -21.64 0.95 4.02
CA ALA A 98 -20.93 0.75 2.77
C ALA A 98 -21.70 -0.16 1.78
N SER A 99 -22.49 -1.12 2.27
CA SER A 99 -23.24 -2.07 1.45
C SER A 99 -24.22 -1.39 0.50
N VAL A 100 -24.82 -0.27 0.91
CA VAL A 100 -25.76 0.51 0.09
C VAL A 100 -25.04 1.05 -1.17
N MET A 101 -23.81 1.54 -1.00
CA MET A 101 -23.00 2.03 -2.14
C MET A 101 -22.48 0.87 -2.99
N GLN A 102 -22.02 -0.22 -2.34
CA GLN A 102 -21.50 -1.38 -3.03
C GLN A 102 -22.54 -2.00 -3.96
N ARG A 103 -23.82 -2.07 -3.58
CA ARG A 103 -24.90 -2.62 -4.43
C ARG A 103 -25.01 -1.89 -5.76
N ARG A 104 -24.76 -0.58 -5.83
CA ARG A 104 -24.74 0.21 -7.08
C ARG A 104 -23.59 -0.21 -8.02
N TYR A 105 -22.51 -0.74 -7.46
CA TYR A 105 -21.29 -1.10 -8.18
C TYR A 105 -21.00 -2.61 -8.15
N LYS A 106 -22.00 -3.46 -7.84
CA LYS A 106 -21.83 -4.92 -7.67
C LYS A 106 -21.16 -5.64 -8.84
N LYS A 107 -21.33 -5.11 -10.09
CA LYS A 107 -20.67 -5.65 -11.29
C LYS A 107 -19.16 -5.37 -11.33
N ASN A 108 -18.67 -4.38 -10.59
CA ASN A 108 -17.27 -3.95 -10.60
C ASN A 108 -16.53 -4.34 -9.32
N ILE A 109 -17.15 -4.12 -8.15
CA ILE A 109 -16.56 -4.31 -6.83
C ILE A 109 -17.46 -5.22 -6.00
N SER A 110 -16.87 -6.27 -5.42
CA SER A 110 -17.60 -7.20 -4.56
C SER A 110 -17.74 -6.68 -3.13
N SER A 111 -18.66 -7.28 -2.36
CA SER A 111 -18.80 -6.99 -0.92
C SER A 111 -17.51 -7.26 -0.14
N HIS A 112 -16.79 -8.32 -0.45
CA HIS A 112 -15.53 -8.67 0.24
C HIS A 112 -14.45 -7.60 0.10
N GLN A 113 -14.36 -6.94 -1.07
CA GLN A 113 -13.41 -5.85 -1.29
C GLN A 113 -13.75 -4.63 -0.45
N VAL A 114 -15.04 -4.31 -0.35
CA VAL A 114 -15.53 -3.21 0.50
C VAL A 114 -15.34 -3.54 1.98
N GLN A 115 -15.61 -4.78 2.41
CA GLN A 115 -15.35 -5.24 3.78
C GLN A 115 -13.87 -5.13 4.16
N ALA A 116 -12.97 -5.49 3.24
CA ALA A 116 -11.52 -5.33 3.46
C ALA A 116 -11.13 -3.85 3.61
N GLU A 117 -11.70 -2.96 2.79
CA GLU A 117 -11.46 -1.52 2.92
C GLU A 117 -12.06 -0.95 4.21
N VAL A 118 -13.25 -1.40 4.62
CA VAL A 118 -13.83 -1.05 5.94
C VAL A 118 -12.90 -1.47 7.07
N ALA A 119 -12.34 -2.69 7.02
CA ALA A 119 -11.39 -3.16 8.04
C ALA A 119 -10.13 -2.28 8.12
N HIS A 120 -9.62 -1.79 6.98
CA HIS A 120 -8.50 -0.83 6.96
C HIS A 120 -8.89 0.53 7.58
N ILE A 121 -10.11 0.99 7.31
CA ILE A 121 -10.61 2.27 7.87
C ILE A 121 -10.80 2.14 9.39
N VAL A 122 -11.36 1.02 9.88
CA VAL A 122 -11.53 0.76 11.31
C VAL A 122 -10.20 0.78 12.05
N LYS A 123 -9.15 0.16 11.50
CA LYS A 123 -7.79 0.27 12.08
C LYS A 123 -7.32 1.73 12.18
N GLY A 124 -7.66 2.57 11.20
CA GLY A 124 -7.37 4.01 11.24
C GLY A 124 -8.18 4.73 12.31
N VAL A 125 -9.44 4.35 12.52
CA VAL A 125 -10.29 4.87 13.61
C VAL A 125 -9.70 4.50 14.97
N ASP A 126 -9.32 3.24 15.17
CA ASP A 126 -8.72 2.79 16.41
C ASP A 126 -7.37 3.48 16.69
N ALA A 127 -6.59 3.77 15.65
CA ALA A 127 -5.36 4.57 15.80
C ALA A 127 -5.65 6.02 16.23
N VAL A 128 -6.77 6.61 15.80
CA VAL A 128 -7.19 7.96 16.22
C VAL A 128 -7.72 7.94 17.66
N LEU A 129 -8.50 6.95 18.04
CA LEU A 129 -9.14 6.88 19.35
C LEU A 129 -8.18 6.43 20.46
N PHE A 130 -7.30 5.45 20.18
CA PHE A 130 -6.50 4.75 21.19
C PHE A 130 -4.99 4.79 20.94
N GLY A 131 -4.55 5.42 19.84
CA GLY A 131 -3.16 5.44 19.41
C GLY A 131 -2.65 6.82 19.09
N ASN A 132 -1.66 6.90 18.21
CA ASN A 132 -0.99 8.15 17.81
C ASN A 132 -1.58 8.76 16.52
N GLY A 133 -2.73 8.28 16.05
CA GLY A 133 -3.40 8.81 14.86
C GLY A 133 -4.04 10.17 15.14
N LYS A 134 -3.87 11.12 14.21
CA LYS A 134 -4.46 12.48 14.34
C LYS A 134 -5.80 12.62 13.63
N ASP A 135 -6.01 11.91 12.54
CA ASP A 135 -7.23 12.00 11.72
C ASP A 135 -7.35 10.84 10.74
N VAL A 136 -8.57 10.56 10.30
CA VAL A 136 -8.86 9.63 9.21
C VAL A 136 -8.84 10.37 7.87
N HIS A 137 -7.69 10.40 7.20
CA HIS A 137 -7.49 11.17 5.97
C HIS A 137 -8.19 10.58 4.75
N TYR A 138 -8.71 11.44 3.87
CA TYR A 138 -9.12 11.04 2.52
C TYR A 138 -7.92 10.60 1.70
N LYS A 139 -8.12 9.60 0.85
CA LYS A 139 -7.11 9.15 -0.11
C LYS A 139 -7.45 9.66 -1.51
N LYS A 140 -6.46 10.17 -2.23
CA LYS A 140 -6.61 10.44 -3.66
C LYS A 140 -6.73 9.14 -4.43
N GLU A 141 -7.38 9.17 -5.59
CA GLU A 141 -7.47 7.99 -6.47
C GLU A 141 -6.09 7.44 -6.84
N SER A 142 -5.11 8.35 -7.06
CA SER A 142 -3.72 7.99 -7.33
C SER A 142 -3.04 7.21 -6.21
N ASP A 143 -3.51 7.34 -4.98
CA ASP A 143 -2.91 6.73 -3.79
C ASP A 143 -3.52 5.35 -3.48
N PHE A 144 -4.54 4.95 -4.26
CA PHE A 144 -5.08 3.60 -4.23
C PHE A 144 -4.22 2.69 -5.11
N HIS A 145 -3.31 1.95 -4.50
CA HIS A 145 -2.38 1.08 -5.19
C HIS A 145 -2.79 -0.38 -5.19
N THR A 146 -3.68 -0.80 -4.28
CA THR A 146 -4.08 -2.19 -4.12
C THR A 146 -5.60 -2.36 -4.06
N ILE A 147 -6.09 -3.45 -4.65
CA ILE A 147 -7.45 -3.97 -4.47
C ILE A 147 -7.33 -5.35 -3.85
N PRO A 148 -7.84 -5.55 -2.63
CA PRO A 148 -7.77 -6.83 -1.98
C PRO A 148 -8.68 -7.86 -2.66
N GLY A 149 -8.19 -9.08 -2.77
CA GLY A 149 -8.95 -10.27 -3.11
C GLY A 149 -8.99 -11.23 -1.92
N LYS A 150 -9.89 -12.18 -1.96
CA LYS A 150 -9.98 -13.22 -0.96
C LYS A 150 -9.78 -14.57 -1.64
N SER A 151 -9.17 -15.57 -1.02
CA SER A 151 -8.94 -16.84 -1.68
C SER A 151 -10.16 -17.75 -1.66
N LEU A 152 -10.24 -18.64 -2.62
CA LEU A 152 -10.81 -19.98 -2.70
C LEU A 152 -12.32 -20.17 -2.58
N SER A 153 -13.09 -19.39 -1.86
CA SER A 153 -14.54 -19.67 -1.71
C SER A 153 -15.41 -18.44 -1.96
N GLY A 154 -15.82 -18.23 -3.18
CA GLY A 154 -16.82 -17.20 -3.49
C GLY A 154 -16.27 -15.77 -3.65
N VAL A 155 -15.14 -15.60 -4.26
CA VAL A 155 -14.31 -14.43 -4.14
C VAL A 155 -14.21 -13.59 -5.39
N ALA A 156 -13.97 -12.31 -5.19
CA ALA A 156 -13.84 -11.31 -6.24
C ALA A 156 -12.64 -11.54 -7.15
N ILE A 157 -11.54 -12.00 -6.61
CA ILE A 157 -10.29 -12.27 -7.34
C ILE A 157 -9.90 -13.72 -7.11
N ARG A 158 -9.73 -14.47 -8.19
CA ARG A 158 -9.24 -15.85 -8.17
C ARG A 158 -7.98 -15.95 -8.99
N PHE A 159 -7.08 -16.78 -8.53
CA PHE A 159 -5.89 -17.18 -9.27
C PHE A 159 -6.02 -18.67 -9.61
N ASP A 160 -6.09 -18.98 -10.90
CA ASP A 160 -6.18 -20.37 -11.37
C ASP A 160 -4.91 -20.70 -12.14
N GLN A 161 -4.39 -21.89 -11.91
CA GLN A 161 -3.30 -22.51 -12.65
C GLN A 161 -3.88 -23.53 -13.64
N ASN A 162 -3.54 -23.43 -14.90
CA ASN A 162 -3.91 -24.46 -15.87
C ASN A 162 -2.77 -25.45 -15.99
N ASN A 163 -2.95 -26.66 -15.45
CA ASN A 163 -1.92 -27.70 -15.38
C ASN A 163 -1.83 -28.58 -16.63
N GLU A 164 -2.74 -28.42 -17.62
CA GLU A 164 -2.88 -29.40 -18.73
C GLU A 164 -1.75 -29.36 -19.77
N LYS A 165 -0.98 -28.29 -19.82
CA LYS A 165 0.14 -28.16 -20.76
C LYS A 165 1.36 -27.63 -20.04
N ARG A 166 2.24 -28.36 -19.51
CA ARG A 166 3.57 -27.95 -19.00
C ARG A 166 3.98 -26.45 -19.10
N GLN A 167 3.13 -25.60 -19.65
CA GLN A 167 3.11 -24.16 -19.62
C GLN A 167 2.09 -23.73 -18.58
N ILE A 168 2.56 -23.10 -17.52
CA ILE A 168 1.68 -22.62 -16.45
C ILE A 168 1.00 -21.35 -16.96
N ASP A 169 -0.17 -21.50 -17.57
CA ASP A 169 -1.05 -20.40 -17.93
C ASP A 169 -1.79 -19.94 -16.68
N CYS A 170 -1.14 -19.10 -15.90
CA CYS A 170 -1.77 -18.47 -14.74
C CYS A 170 -2.59 -17.27 -15.20
N TYR A 171 -3.80 -17.15 -14.69
CA TYR A 171 -4.65 -16.00 -14.94
C TYR A 171 -5.49 -15.67 -13.71
N ILE A 172 -5.95 -14.43 -13.66
CA ILE A 172 -6.87 -13.96 -12.63
C ILE A 172 -8.28 -13.93 -13.20
N LYS A 173 -9.24 -14.49 -12.45
CA LYS A 173 -10.67 -14.29 -12.70
C LYS A 173 -11.22 -13.25 -11.73
N TRP A 174 -11.82 -12.20 -12.26
CA TRP A 174 -12.45 -11.16 -11.44
C TRP A 174 -13.67 -10.56 -12.14
N ASN A 175 -14.86 -10.87 -11.62
CA ASN A 175 -16.12 -10.30 -12.12
C ASN A 175 -16.18 -10.21 -13.66
N GLY A 176 -16.10 -11.36 -14.33
CA GLY A 176 -16.15 -11.45 -15.78
C GLY A 176 -14.85 -11.15 -16.54
N LEU A 177 -13.80 -10.67 -15.87
CA LEU A 177 -12.48 -10.53 -16.47
C LEU A 177 -11.68 -11.81 -16.27
N LYS A 178 -10.95 -12.21 -17.32
CA LYS A 178 -9.89 -13.21 -17.29
C LYS A 178 -8.60 -12.51 -17.72
N ILE A 179 -7.66 -12.32 -16.80
CA ILE A 179 -6.45 -11.52 -17.02
C ILE A 179 -5.25 -12.46 -16.91
N PRO A 180 -4.51 -12.70 -17.99
CA PRO A 180 -3.34 -13.57 -17.97
C PRO A 180 -2.20 -12.95 -17.16
N VAL A 181 -1.41 -13.82 -16.55
CA VAL A 181 -0.14 -13.44 -15.89
C VAL A 181 0.96 -13.51 -16.94
N LYS A 182 1.75 -12.44 -17.01
CA LYS A 182 2.93 -12.39 -17.87
C LYS A 182 4.13 -12.89 -17.08
N TYR A 183 4.71 -14.00 -17.57
CA TYR A 183 6.03 -14.45 -17.15
C TYR A 183 7.08 -13.76 -18.02
N ASP A 184 8.08 -13.16 -17.42
CA ASP A 184 9.21 -12.62 -18.17
C ASP A 184 10.19 -13.77 -18.49
N ILE A 185 9.87 -14.50 -19.57
CA ILE A 185 10.68 -15.61 -20.06
C ILE A 185 11.95 -15.09 -20.78
N SER A 186 11.98 -13.79 -21.09
CA SER A 186 12.96 -13.19 -22.00
C SER A 186 14.23 -12.72 -21.30
N LYS A 187 14.40 -12.94 -20.01
CA LYS A 187 15.66 -12.71 -19.32
C LYS A 187 16.49 -13.99 -19.34
N PRO A 188 17.42 -14.16 -20.31
CA PRO A 188 18.30 -15.34 -20.37
C PRO A 188 19.18 -15.49 -19.10
N ASP A 189 19.35 -14.38 -18.37
CA ASP A 189 20.18 -14.32 -17.16
C ASP A 189 19.45 -14.70 -15.86
N MET A 190 18.17 -15.08 -15.93
CA MET A 190 17.39 -15.56 -14.78
C MET A 190 16.60 -16.84 -15.10
N PRO A 191 17.25 -17.96 -15.45
CA PRO A 191 16.58 -19.24 -15.63
C PRO A 191 15.85 -19.70 -14.38
N ASP A 192 16.26 -19.22 -13.21
CA ASP A 192 15.72 -19.61 -11.91
C ASP A 192 14.40 -18.92 -11.54
N GLU A 193 14.05 -17.78 -12.13
CA GLU A 193 12.80 -17.07 -11.79
C GLU A 193 11.55 -17.90 -12.11
N LYS A 194 11.53 -18.54 -13.28
CA LYS A 194 10.42 -19.41 -13.67
C LYS A 194 10.35 -20.66 -12.80
N ASN A 195 11.49 -21.26 -12.49
CA ASN A 195 11.58 -22.41 -11.61
C ASN A 195 11.18 -22.04 -10.19
N TYR A 196 11.64 -20.90 -9.68
CA TYR A 196 11.25 -20.38 -8.38
C TYR A 196 9.74 -20.11 -8.26
N ILE A 197 9.12 -19.52 -9.30
CA ILE A 197 7.66 -19.28 -9.33
C ILE A 197 6.92 -20.61 -9.34
N ASN A 198 7.35 -21.56 -10.18
CA ASN A 198 6.74 -22.89 -10.28
C ASN A 198 6.87 -23.66 -8.97
N GLU A 199 8.04 -23.64 -8.35
CA GLU A 199 8.28 -24.27 -7.06
C GLU A 199 7.43 -23.62 -5.97
N SER A 200 7.39 -22.29 -5.90
CA SER A 200 6.54 -21.55 -4.97
C SER A 200 5.06 -21.91 -5.09
N LEU A 201 4.56 -22.05 -6.32
CA LEU A 201 3.17 -22.39 -6.59
C LEU A 201 2.86 -23.88 -6.35
N SER A 202 3.86 -24.78 -6.47
CA SER A 202 3.68 -26.21 -6.22
C SER A 202 3.71 -26.57 -4.73
N ILE A 203 4.50 -25.86 -3.94
CA ILE A 203 4.68 -26.11 -2.51
C ILE A 203 3.62 -25.38 -1.67
N GLY A 204 3.28 -24.15 -2.06
CA GLY A 204 2.50 -23.24 -1.25
C GLY A 204 1.02 -23.21 -1.58
N VAL A 205 0.17 -23.08 -0.55
CA VAL A 205 -1.24 -22.79 -0.70
C VAL A 205 -1.45 -21.28 -0.70
N ILE A 206 -2.19 -20.76 -1.68
CA ILE A 206 -2.54 -19.34 -1.77
C ILE A 206 -3.58 -19.02 -0.69
N LYS A 207 -3.18 -18.24 0.31
CA LYS A 207 -4.06 -17.80 1.39
C LYS A 207 -5.02 -16.70 0.94
N TYR A 208 -4.49 -15.70 0.25
CA TYR A 208 -5.27 -14.64 -0.39
C TYR A 208 -4.41 -13.96 -1.47
N CYS A 209 -5.05 -13.12 -2.28
CA CYS A 209 -4.37 -12.35 -3.32
C CYS A 209 -4.81 -10.90 -3.32
N GLU A 210 -3.99 -10.03 -3.91
CA GLU A 210 -4.28 -8.63 -4.15
C GLU A 210 -3.89 -8.26 -5.56
N ILE A 211 -4.65 -7.36 -6.20
CA ILE A 211 -4.17 -6.67 -7.40
C ILE A 211 -3.50 -5.38 -6.97
N GLU A 212 -2.24 -5.22 -7.37
CA GLU A 212 -1.46 -4.02 -7.18
C GLU A 212 -1.32 -3.27 -8.49
N ARG A 213 -1.40 -1.94 -8.46
CA ARG A 213 -1.00 -1.10 -9.59
C ARG A 213 0.18 -0.21 -9.22
N LEU A 214 1.14 -0.08 -10.12
CA LEU A 214 2.30 0.80 -9.99
C LEU A 214 2.33 1.77 -11.16
N TRP A 215 2.65 3.00 -10.86
CA TRP A 215 2.81 4.02 -11.87
C TRP A 215 4.21 3.98 -12.48
N PHE A 216 4.25 3.89 -13.82
CA PHE A 216 5.45 4.02 -14.63
C PHE A 216 5.27 5.21 -15.58
N LYS A 217 6.36 5.65 -16.25
CA LYS A 217 6.25 6.72 -17.25
C LYS A 217 5.29 6.38 -18.40
N SER A 218 5.15 5.09 -18.70
CA SER A 218 4.21 4.54 -19.70
C SER A 218 2.76 4.44 -19.21
N GLY A 219 2.48 4.71 -17.92
CA GLY A 219 1.17 4.57 -17.32
C GLY A 219 1.12 3.57 -16.16
N TRP A 220 -0.08 3.15 -15.80
CA TRP A 220 -0.28 2.14 -14.76
C TRP A 220 0.08 0.75 -15.27
N HIS A 221 0.87 0.02 -14.47
CA HIS A 221 1.16 -1.39 -14.64
C HIS A 221 0.54 -2.15 -13.48
N TYR A 222 0.00 -3.32 -13.78
CA TYR A 222 -0.78 -4.12 -12.83
C TYR A 222 -0.05 -5.41 -12.51
N TYR A 223 -0.12 -5.80 -11.24
CA TYR A 223 0.47 -7.00 -10.70
C TYR A 223 -0.53 -7.72 -9.83
N VAL A 224 -0.40 -9.04 -9.71
CA VAL A 224 -1.03 -9.80 -8.65
C VAL A 224 0.01 -10.12 -7.58
N LYS A 225 -0.34 -9.94 -6.32
CA LYS A 225 0.39 -10.44 -5.16
C LYS A 225 -0.34 -11.64 -4.62
N LEU A 226 0.34 -12.76 -4.53
CA LEU A 226 -0.15 -14.00 -3.95
C LEU A 226 0.52 -14.16 -2.60
N TYR A 227 -0.26 -14.25 -1.54
CA TYR A 227 0.22 -14.48 -0.19
C TYR A 227 0.14 -15.98 0.10
N MET A 228 1.31 -16.62 0.15
CA MET A 228 1.46 -18.07 0.29
C MET A 228 1.58 -18.44 1.77
N THR A 229 1.06 -19.61 2.15
CA THR A 229 1.15 -20.12 3.53
C THR A 229 2.54 -20.60 3.89
N GLU A 230 3.21 -21.22 2.93
CA GLU A 230 4.50 -21.86 3.13
C GLU A 230 5.67 -20.87 3.13
N THR A 231 6.82 -21.33 3.55
CA THR A 231 8.07 -20.59 3.45
C THR A 231 8.51 -20.52 1.99
N ALA A 232 9.13 -19.42 1.60
CA ALA A 232 9.70 -19.29 0.27
C ALA A 232 10.72 -20.38 -0.02
N PRO A 233 10.77 -20.93 -1.24
CA PRO A 233 11.85 -21.80 -1.65
C PRO A 233 13.21 -21.12 -1.40
N LYS A 234 14.19 -21.90 -1.00
CA LYS A 234 15.55 -21.38 -0.83
C LYS A 234 16.15 -21.05 -2.19
N LYS A 235 16.55 -19.81 -2.39
CA LYS A 235 17.22 -19.36 -3.62
C LYS A 235 18.69 -19.81 -3.66
N ILE A 236 19.32 -19.83 -2.51
CA ILE A 236 20.76 -20.12 -2.36
C ILE A 236 20.95 -21.04 -1.17
N THR A 237 21.86 -22.00 -1.29
CA THR A 237 22.31 -22.80 -0.16
C THR A 237 23.39 -21.99 0.60
N PRO A 238 23.19 -21.70 1.90
CA PRO A 238 24.17 -20.93 2.65
C PRO A 238 25.51 -21.67 2.73
N GLY A 239 26.62 -20.93 2.61
CA GLY A 239 27.96 -21.44 2.91
C GLY A 239 28.13 -21.79 4.41
N LYS A 240 29.22 -22.44 4.73
CA LYS A 240 29.55 -22.86 6.13
C LYS A 240 30.50 -21.89 6.85
N SER A 241 31.10 -20.94 6.11
CA SER A 241 32.05 -19.96 6.66
C SER A 241 31.32 -18.77 7.30
N THR A 242 32.01 -18.12 8.23
CA THR A 242 31.51 -16.90 8.90
C THR A 242 32.04 -15.66 8.19
N MET A 243 31.16 -14.65 8.04
CA MET A 243 31.49 -13.36 7.47
C MET A 243 31.00 -12.25 8.39
N GLY A 244 31.85 -11.27 8.67
CA GLY A 244 31.47 -10.01 9.30
C GLY A 244 31.05 -8.99 8.25
N ILE A 245 29.92 -8.32 8.44
CA ILE A 245 29.43 -7.27 7.55
C ILE A 245 29.24 -5.99 8.37
N ASP A 246 29.81 -4.89 7.85
CA ASP A 246 29.59 -3.53 8.36
C ASP A 246 28.93 -2.67 7.28
N GLU A 247 27.75 -2.16 7.57
CA GLU A 247 26.96 -1.34 6.66
C GLU A 247 27.01 0.14 7.09
N GLY A 248 27.79 0.91 6.35
CA GLY A 248 27.83 2.36 6.47
C GLY A 248 26.73 3.05 5.64
N PRO A 249 26.59 4.39 5.74
CA PRO A 249 25.55 5.14 5.03
C PRO A 249 25.75 5.15 3.49
N SER A 250 26.94 4.87 2.99
CA SER A 250 27.28 4.88 1.57
C SER A 250 28.20 3.76 1.12
N THR A 251 28.71 2.95 2.04
CA THR A 251 29.64 1.85 1.77
C THR A 251 29.23 0.62 2.55
N MET A 252 29.57 -0.55 2.05
CA MET A 252 29.45 -1.83 2.74
C MET A 252 30.84 -2.47 2.77
N ALA A 253 31.27 -2.86 3.95
CA ALA A 253 32.46 -3.68 4.14
C ALA A 253 32.03 -5.09 4.53
N ALA A 254 32.65 -6.10 3.95
CA ALA A 254 32.47 -7.49 4.35
C ALA A 254 33.85 -8.14 4.49
N VAL A 255 34.05 -8.90 5.57
CA VAL A 255 35.33 -9.56 5.89
C VAL A 255 35.05 -11.01 6.26
N SER A 256 35.75 -11.90 5.60
CA SER A 256 35.81 -13.33 5.93
C SER A 256 37.25 -13.75 6.18
N GLU A 257 37.47 -15.02 6.57
CA GLU A 257 38.81 -15.56 6.76
C GLU A 257 39.69 -15.50 5.51
N SER A 258 39.07 -15.51 4.30
CA SER A 258 39.78 -15.61 3.03
C SER A 258 39.66 -14.35 2.16
N SER A 259 38.77 -13.40 2.50
CA SER A 259 38.51 -12.24 1.63
C SER A 259 38.07 -11.01 2.40
N VAL A 260 38.42 -9.85 1.86
CA VAL A 260 37.95 -8.52 2.29
C VAL A 260 37.29 -7.83 1.10
N PHE A 261 36.12 -7.28 1.37
CA PHE A 261 35.29 -6.62 0.37
C PHE A 261 34.87 -5.24 0.88
N LEU A 262 35.05 -4.21 0.07
CA LEU A 262 34.61 -2.86 0.36
C LEU A 262 34.03 -2.23 -0.90
N GLU A 263 32.74 -1.94 -0.85
CA GLU A 263 32.02 -1.41 -2.02
C GLU A 263 31.16 -0.19 -1.67
N GLU A 264 30.98 0.69 -2.65
CA GLU A 264 30.08 1.83 -2.55
C GLU A 264 28.63 1.38 -2.77
N LEU A 265 27.77 1.68 -1.80
CA LEU A 265 26.33 1.40 -1.89
C LEU A 265 25.67 2.31 -2.92
N SER A 266 25.12 1.71 -3.98
CA SER A 266 24.29 2.39 -4.97
C SER A 266 24.88 3.66 -5.59
N PRO A 267 26.09 3.63 -6.19
CA PRO A 267 26.83 4.82 -6.67
C PRO A 267 26.03 5.66 -7.69
N LYS A 268 25.20 5.04 -8.55
CA LYS A 268 24.35 5.76 -9.52
C LYS A 268 23.25 6.61 -8.87
N CYS A 269 22.97 6.43 -7.56
CA CYS A 269 21.99 7.26 -6.87
C CYS A 269 22.34 8.75 -6.86
N LYS A 270 23.64 9.10 -6.89
CA LYS A 270 24.13 10.48 -7.01
C LYS A 270 23.64 11.14 -8.33
N VAL A 271 23.63 10.39 -9.43
CA VAL A 271 23.16 10.88 -10.74
C VAL A 271 21.63 11.09 -10.71
N TYR A 272 20.88 10.13 -10.17
CA TYR A 272 19.42 10.27 -10.02
C TYR A 272 19.07 11.48 -9.15
N ASN A 273 19.77 11.69 -8.05
CA ASN A 273 19.54 12.83 -7.15
C ASN A 273 19.73 14.17 -7.87
N LYS A 274 20.83 14.33 -8.65
CA LYS A 274 21.07 15.54 -9.43
C LYS A 274 19.93 15.81 -10.43
N GLN A 275 19.46 14.79 -11.14
CA GLN A 275 18.37 14.92 -12.10
C GLN A 275 17.05 15.27 -11.40
N ILE A 276 16.74 14.64 -10.27
CA ILE A 276 15.53 14.89 -9.48
C ILE A 276 15.52 16.35 -9.00
N VAL A 277 16.61 16.83 -8.39
CA VAL A 277 16.72 18.22 -7.90
C VAL A 277 16.54 19.23 -9.03
N SER A 278 17.18 18.98 -10.19
CA SER A 278 17.03 19.85 -11.37
C SER A 278 15.55 19.95 -11.82
N LEU A 279 14.85 18.82 -11.88
CA LEU A 279 13.44 18.80 -12.27
C LEU A 279 12.53 19.42 -11.21
N GLN A 280 12.82 19.21 -9.93
CA GLN A 280 12.08 19.83 -8.84
C GLN A 280 12.14 21.36 -8.92
N ARG A 281 13.33 21.92 -9.15
CA ARG A 281 13.50 23.38 -9.38
C ARG A 281 12.64 23.89 -10.54
N LYS A 282 12.59 23.14 -11.66
CA LYS A 282 11.72 23.48 -12.82
C LYS A 282 10.23 23.41 -12.46
N ILE A 283 9.83 22.39 -11.68
CA ILE A 283 8.45 22.23 -11.19
C ILE A 283 8.08 23.40 -10.30
N ASP A 284 8.93 23.77 -9.33
CA ASP A 284 8.68 24.87 -8.40
C ASP A 284 8.56 26.19 -9.13
N LYS A 285 9.48 26.50 -10.06
CA LYS A 285 9.40 27.71 -10.90
C LYS A 285 8.10 27.75 -11.69
N SER A 286 7.73 26.66 -12.39
CA SER A 286 6.49 26.59 -13.16
C SER A 286 5.26 26.69 -12.26
N THR A 287 5.27 26.08 -11.07
CA THR A 287 4.15 26.13 -10.12
C THR A 287 3.91 27.53 -9.60
N ARG A 288 4.99 28.27 -9.25
CA ARG A 288 4.88 29.68 -8.84
C ARG A 288 4.35 30.57 -9.94
N MET A 289 4.86 30.43 -11.16
CA MET A 289 4.38 31.20 -12.31
C MET A 289 2.90 30.95 -12.64
N THR A 290 2.42 29.72 -12.45
CA THR A 290 1.03 29.34 -12.77
C THR A 290 0.05 29.69 -11.63
N ASN A 291 0.54 29.90 -10.40
CA ASN A 291 -0.28 30.17 -9.22
C ASN A 291 0.29 31.35 -8.39
N PRO A 292 0.46 32.55 -8.96
CA PRO A 292 1.09 33.67 -8.26
C PRO A 292 0.32 34.05 -6.99
N ASP A 293 -1.00 33.96 -7.01
CA ASP A 293 -1.86 34.32 -5.88
C ASP A 293 -1.60 33.51 -4.60
N ARG A 294 -0.87 32.38 -4.71
CA ARG A 294 -0.57 31.48 -3.59
C ARG A 294 0.78 31.73 -2.95
N PHE A 295 1.54 32.67 -3.45
CA PHE A 295 2.87 32.97 -2.97
C PHE A 295 2.95 34.43 -2.53
N ASN A 296 3.77 34.70 -1.55
CA ASN A 296 4.15 36.04 -1.12
C ASN A 296 5.21 36.61 -2.09
N GLU A 297 5.51 37.90 -1.99
CA GLU A 297 6.56 38.53 -2.80
C GLU A 297 7.95 37.93 -2.61
N ASP A 298 8.24 37.41 -1.41
CA ASP A 298 9.46 36.69 -1.08
C ASP A 298 9.49 35.25 -1.63
N GLY A 299 8.43 34.81 -2.31
CA GLY A 299 8.30 33.48 -2.89
C GLY A 299 7.90 32.38 -1.90
N THR A 300 7.62 32.70 -0.64
CA THR A 300 7.08 31.74 0.32
C THR A 300 5.60 31.45 0.06
N ALA A 301 5.14 30.24 0.41
CA ALA A 301 3.73 29.90 0.24
C ALA A 301 2.87 30.63 1.28
N LYS A 302 1.77 31.26 0.83
CA LYS A 302 0.77 31.86 1.73
C LYS A 302 0.13 30.81 2.61
N LYS A 303 -0.27 31.18 3.83
CA LYS A 303 -0.99 30.31 4.77
C LYS A 303 -2.28 29.78 4.11
N LYS A 304 -2.62 28.52 4.40
CA LYS A 304 -3.83 27.89 3.87
C LYS A 304 -5.07 28.63 4.36
N THR A 305 -5.92 29.03 3.40
CA THR A 305 -7.28 29.53 3.67
C THR A 305 -8.26 28.37 3.82
N LYS A 306 -9.45 28.60 4.39
CA LYS A 306 -10.49 27.56 4.57
C LYS A 306 -10.87 26.87 3.26
N ASP A 307 -10.99 27.63 2.16
CA ASP A 307 -11.30 27.13 0.81
C ASP A 307 -10.25 27.61 -0.20
N PRO A 308 -9.09 26.93 -0.28
CA PRO A 308 -8.06 27.32 -1.22
C PRO A 308 -8.47 26.95 -2.66
N PRO A 309 -8.28 27.83 -3.66
CA PRO A 309 -8.53 27.49 -5.04
C PRO A 309 -7.69 26.28 -5.46
N SER A 310 -8.13 25.51 -6.46
CA SER A 310 -7.38 24.34 -6.94
C SER A 310 -6.03 24.75 -7.54
N TRP A 311 -4.98 23.93 -7.33
CA TRP A 311 -3.68 24.14 -7.95
C TRP A 311 -3.76 23.96 -9.46
N LYS A 312 -3.28 24.95 -10.21
CA LYS A 312 -3.14 24.88 -11.67
C LYS A 312 -1.72 24.43 -12.02
N PHE A 313 -1.60 23.56 -13.01
CA PHE A 313 -0.30 23.06 -13.47
C PHE A 313 -0.24 23.07 -14.99
N SER A 314 0.83 23.62 -15.55
CA SER A 314 1.08 23.55 -17.00
C SER A 314 1.33 22.09 -17.44
N LYS A 315 1.12 21.79 -18.73
CA LYS A 315 1.39 20.46 -19.29
C LYS A 315 2.88 20.05 -19.06
N THR A 316 3.80 21.00 -19.19
CA THR A 316 5.24 20.77 -18.92
C THR A 316 5.50 20.44 -17.46
N CYS A 317 4.85 21.17 -16.52
CA CYS A 317 4.94 20.86 -15.09
C CYS A 317 4.45 19.45 -14.76
N GLN A 318 3.33 19.03 -15.37
CA GLN A 318 2.80 17.67 -15.20
C GLN A 318 3.75 16.59 -15.74
N ARG A 319 4.36 16.82 -16.92
CA ARG A 319 5.38 15.94 -17.50
C ARG A 319 6.61 15.83 -16.59
N ASN A 320 7.10 16.95 -16.07
CA ASN A 320 8.23 16.96 -15.14
C ASN A 320 7.91 16.19 -13.86
N LYS A 321 6.70 16.35 -13.29
CA LYS A 321 6.24 15.57 -12.12
C LYS A 321 6.22 14.07 -12.42
N ALA A 322 5.74 13.66 -13.60
CA ALA A 322 5.75 12.25 -14.00
C ALA A 322 7.19 11.72 -14.15
N THR A 323 8.11 12.52 -14.72
CA THR A 323 9.52 12.16 -14.85
C THR A 323 10.20 12.02 -13.48
N VAL A 324 9.92 12.92 -12.53
CA VAL A 324 10.46 12.83 -11.15
C VAL A 324 10.01 11.53 -10.48
N ARG A 325 8.71 11.17 -10.59
CA ARG A 325 8.21 9.89 -10.06
C ARG A 325 8.94 8.69 -10.65
N GLU A 326 9.16 8.71 -11.96
CA GLU A 326 9.90 7.64 -12.65
C GLU A 326 11.37 7.57 -12.20
N LEU A 327 12.03 8.70 -11.99
CA LEU A 327 13.41 8.73 -11.47
C LEU A 327 13.49 8.17 -10.05
N TYR A 328 12.55 8.51 -9.17
CA TYR A 328 12.48 7.91 -7.83
C TYR A 328 12.29 6.39 -7.91
N ARG A 329 11.38 5.92 -8.78
CA ARG A 329 11.17 4.49 -8.98
C ARG A 329 12.44 3.78 -9.46
N ARG A 330 13.10 4.32 -10.50
CA ARG A 330 14.36 3.76 -11.02
C ARG A 330 15.47 3.78 -9.99
N LYS A 331 15.56 4.85 -9.21
CA LYS A 331 16.52 4.94 -8.11
C LYS A 331 16.28 3.82 -7.10
N ALA A 332 15.02 3.63 -6.64
CA ALA A 332 14.68 2.59 -5.69
C ALA A 332 14.94 1.18 -6.23
N GLU A 333 14.58 0.93 -7.49
CA GLU A 333 14.84 -0.34 -8.16
C GLU A 333 16.34 -0.61 -8.32
N TYR A 334 17.12 0.39 -8.77
CA TYR A 334 18.57 0.29 -8.85
C TYR A 334 19.19 0.00 -7.48
N THR A 335 18.80 0.74 -6.44
CA THR A 335 19.28 0.52 -5.08
C THR A 335 19.03 -0.93 -4.63
N LYS A 336 17.78 -1.41 -4.83
CA LYS A 336 17.44 -2.78 -4.48
C LYS A 336 18.27 -3.82 -5.23
N CYS A 337 18.34 -3.70 -6.56
CA CYS A 337 19.12 -4.62 -7.39
C CYS A 337 20.62 -4.59 -7.05
N HIS A 338 21.18 -3.41 -6.81
CA HIS A 338 22.58 -3.27 -6.46
C HIS A 338 22.90 -3.93 -5.10
N HIS A 339 22.06 -3.70 -4.08
CA HIS A 339 22.20 -4.36 -2.79
C HIS A 339 22.04 -5.88 -2.91
N GLU A 340 21.04 -6.37 -3.67
CA GLU A 340 20.88 -7.80 -3.94
C GLU A 340 22.12 -8.40 -4.66
N THR A 341 22.72 -7.68 -5.59
CA THR A 341 23.96 -8.11 -6.28
C THR A 341 25.12 -8.20 -5.29
N LEU A 342 25.32 -7.15 -4.48
CA LEU A 342 26.39 -7.14 -3.46
C LEU A 342 26.25 -8.26 -2.42
N LEU A 343 25.02 -8.61 -2.05
CA LEU A 343 24.77 -9.70 -1.09
C LEU A 343 24.94 -11.10 -1.70
N ASN A 344 24.96 -11.21 -3.02
CA ASN A 344 25.11 -12.47 -3.75
C ASN A 344 26.53 -12.64 -4.38
N SER A 345 27.40 -11.64 -4.28
CA SER A 345 28.81 -11.67 -4.70
C SER A 345 29.71 -12.17 -3.60
#